data_b5bb550853c0bbb8b2b3fe99221c018f
#
_entry.id   b5bb550853c0bbb8b2b3fe99221c018f
#
_cell.length_a   1.000
_cell.length_b   1.000
_cell.length_c   1.000
_cell.angle_alpha   90.00
_cell.angle_beta   90.00
_cell.angle_gamma   90.00
#
_symmetry.space_group_name_H-M   'P 1'
#
loop_
_entity.id
_entity.type
_entity.pdbx_description
1 polymer ?
#
loop_
_entity_poly.entity_id
_entity_poly.type
_entity_poly.pdbx_seq_one_letter_code
_entity_poly.pdbx_strand_id
1 'polypeptide(L)'
;MTTLSRILIPTISFFMASVFSNAMLRAEEPVWVSLFDGKTLNGWEKVGKEESKWEVQDGALTGTGPASMLVCTKGPFKNFKYRAEIKINDKGNSGLYFRTTPKPSFSDGYEAQIDSTHSDPIRTGSLYGMCHVYKRLVEPEEWFTYEIEVRDDVWRNRNLTRIKITVNGNELYEHMDFALTFKEGYFAFQQHDPGSRVQIRKVEVAELPNAVKK
;
A
#
# COMPACT_ATOMS: atom_id res chain seq x y z
N MET A 1 88.41 25.57 22.90
CA MET A 1 87.60 24.43 22.44
C MET A 1 86.28 24.47 23.13
N THR A 2 85.26 25.06 22.52
CA THR A 2 83.95 25.26 23.08
C THR A 2 82.95 24.40 22.31
N THR A 3 82.46 23.38 22.97
CA THR A 3 81.46 22.45 22.43
C THR A 3 80.04 23.03 22.57
N LEU A 4 79.40 23.35 21.44
CA LEU A 4 77.98 23.72 21.39
C LEU A 4 77.10 22.46 21.44
N SER A 5 76.32 22.34 22.52
CA SER A 5 75.26 21.30 22.63
C SER A 5 73.98 21.76 21.92
N ARG A 6 73.55 20.99 20.89
CA ARG A 6 72.28 21.21 20.18
C ARG A 6 71.13 20.57 20.94
N ILE A 7 70.19 21.39 21.41
CA ILE A 7 68.93 20.92 22.00
C ILE A 7 67.96 20.59 20.86
N LEU A 8 67.58 19.33 20.77
CA LEU A 8 66.48 18.87 19.89
C LEU A 8 65.13 19.06 20.58
N ILE A 9 64.28 19.89 20.00
CA ILE A 9 62.89 20.07 20.45
C ILE A 9 62.04 19.09 19.64
N PRO A 10 61.29 18.15 20.26
CA PRO A 10 60.35 17.30 19.53
C PRO A 10 59.09 18.06 19.18
N THR A 11 58.79 18.15 17.88
CA THR A 11 57.54 18.66 17.36
C THR A 11 56.44 17.60 17.54
N ILE A 12 55.54 17.84 18.50
CA ILE A 12 54.35 17.01 18.65
C ILE A 12 53.34 17.45 17.63
N SER A 13 53.16 16.64 16.58
CA SER A 13 52.07 16.81 15.60
C SER A 13 50.76 16.29 16.20
N PHE A 14 49.87 17.21 16.53
CA PHE A 14 48.50 16.87 16.96
C PHE A 14 47.70 16.47 15.72
N PHE A 15 47.48 15.17 15.54
CA PHE A 15 46.58 14.65 14.53
C PHE A 15 45.15 14.78 15.07
N MET A 16 44.45 15.83 14.64
CA MET A 16 43.04 16.04 14.94
C MET A 16 42.23 15.09 14.03
N ALA A 17 41.89 13.92 14.54
CA ALA A 17 40.96 13.01 13.86
C ALA A 17 39.55 13.59 13.97
N SER A 18 39.10 14.23 12.90
CA SER A 18 37.69 14.64 12.76
C SER A 18 36.82 13.39 12.58
N VAL A 19 36.16 12.99 13.65
CA VAL A 19 35.11 11.97 13.61
C VAL A 19 33.91 12.59 12.92
N PHE A 20 33.79 12.37 11.60
CA PHE A 20 32.54 12.62 10.88
C PHE A 20 31.53 11.58 11.36
N SER A 21 30.68 11.97 12.30
CA SER A 21 29.50 11.20 12.66
C SER A 21 28.55 11.24 11.46
N ASN A 22 28.57 10.18 10.64
CA ASN A 22 27.53 9.91 9.66
C ASN A 22 26.25 9.58 10.45
N ALA A 23 25.51 10.59 10.86
CA ALA A 23 24.10 10.42 11.21
C ALA A 23 23.37 10.05 9.92
N MET A 24 23.31 8.75 9.61
CA MET A 24 22.32 8.24 8.66
C MET A 24 20.98 8.70 9.22
N LEU A 25 20.31 9.59 8.48
CA LEU A 25 18.89 9.89 8.68
C LEU A 25 18.16 8.56 8.48
N ARG A 26 17.92 7.86 9.59
CA ARG A 26 17.07 6.68 9.59
C ARG A 26 15.68 7.22 9.29
N ALA A 27 15.14 6.87 8.11
CA ALA A 27 13.75 7.19 7.80
C ALA A 27 12.91 6.64 8.96
N GLU A 28 12.10 7.49 9.57
CA GLU A 28 11.20 7.06 10.63
C GLU A 28 10.29 5.96 10.07
N GLU A 29 10.19 4.86 10.82
CA GLU A 29 9.28 3.78 10.46
C GLU A 29 7.85 4.33 10.41
N PRO A 30 7.06 4.00 9.38
CA PRO A 30 5.71 4.53 9.25
C PRO A 30 4.83 4.09 10.43
N VAL A 31 4.07 5.03 10.99
CA VAL A 31 3.11 4.75 12.07
C VAL A 31 1.86 4.13 11.45
N TRP A 32 1.66 2.84 11.68
CA TRP A 32 0.51 2.11 11.19
C TRP A 32 -0.71 2.29 12.09
N VAL A 33 -1.85 2.56 11.48
CA VAL A 33 -3.15 2.69 12.12
C VAL A 33 -4.07 1.59 11.59
N SER A 34 -4.65 0.80 12.50
CA SER A 34 -5.63 -0.22 12.12
C SER A 34 -6.94 0.43 11.68
N LEU A 35 -7.48 -0.05 10.56
CA LEU A 35 -8.78 0.33 10.02
C LEU A 35 -9.87 -0.71 10.31
N PHE A 36 -9.50 -1.89 10.83
CA PHE A 36 -10.42 -2.97 11.18
C PHE A 36 -10.07 -3.54 12.55
N ASP A 37 -11.07 -3.67 13.40
CA ASP A 37 -10.91 -4.16 14.79
C ASP A 37 -10.93 -5.68 14.93
N GLY A 38 -11.13 -6.41 13.82
CA GLY A 38 -11.26 -7.88 13.81
C GLY A 38 -12.60 -8.41 14.32
N LYS A 39 -13.56 -7.56 14.66
CA LYS A 39 -14.80 -7.96 15.36
C LYS A 39 -16.07 -7.35 14.78
N THR A 40 -16.01 -6.12 14.29
CA THR A 40 -17.18 -5.35 13.87
C THR A 40 -17.00 -4.70 12.51
N LEU A 41 -18.09 -4.28 11.88
CA LEU A 41 -18.06 -3.43 10.68
C LEU A 41 -17.97 -1.93 11.01
N ASN A 42 -17.65 -1.57 12.26
CA ASN A 42 -17.49 -0.17 12.65
C ASN A 42 -16.39 0.51 11.79
N GLY A 43 -16.72 1.62 11.16
CA GLY A 43 -15.83 2.30 10.23
C GLY A 43 -15.89 1.77 8.79
N TRP A 44 -16.84 0.90 8.48
CA TRP A 44 -17.09 0.35 7.16
C TRP A 44 -18.55 0.44 6.78
N GLU A 45 -18.84 0.79 5.53
CA GLU A 45 -20.20 0.93 4.98
C GLU A 45 -20.33 0.16 3.66
N LYS A 46 -21.41 -0.61 3.54
CA LYS A 46 -21.75 -1.31 2.29
C LYS A 46 -22.39 -0.35 1.29
N VAL A 47 -21.92 -0.40 0.05
CA VAL A 47 -22.49 0.32 -1.10
C VAL A 47 -22.73 -0.68 -2.23
N GLY A 48 -23.92 -0.68 -2.83
CA GLY A 48 -24.26 -1.58 -3.94
C GLY A 48 -25.52 -2.36 -3.67
N LYS A 49 -25.64 -3.57 -4.23
CA LYS A 49 -26.87 -4.37 -4.18
C LYS A 49 -27.22 -4.78 -2.74
N GLU A 50 -28.51 -4.73 -2.42
CA GLU A 50 -29.01 -4.99 -1.07
C GLU A 50 -28.76 -6.44 -0.65
N GLU A 51 -28.89 -7.38 -1.56
CA GLU A 51 -28.72 -8.82 -1.36
C GLU A 51 -27.26 -9.23 -1.12
N SER A 52 -26.31 -8.36 -1.44
CA SER A 52 -24.91 -8.56 -1.11
C SER A 52 -24.71 -8.50 0.41
N LYS A 53 -23.85 -9.37 0.92
CA LYS A 53 -23.56 -9.47 2.35
C LYS A 53 -22.11 -9.13 2.62
N TRP A 54 -21.92 -8.30 3.66
CA TRP A 54 -20.66 -8.07 4.30
C TRP A 54 -20.84 -8.30 5.80
N GLU A 55 -20.03 -9.18 6.34
CA GLU A 55 -20.09 -9.54 7.77
C GLU A 55 -18.69 -9.87 8.29
N VAL A 56 -18.53 -9.96 9.60
CA VAL A 56 -17.29 -10.43 10.20
C VAL A 56 -17.44 -11.91 10.49
N GLN A 57 -16.60 -12.73 9.85
CA GLN A 57 -16.49 -14.17 10.07
C GLN A 57 -15.04 -14.52 10.43
N ASP A 58 -14.84 -15.24 11.53
CA ASP A 58 -13.52 -15.70 11.98
C ASP A 58 -12.44 -14.60 12.05
N GLY A 59 -12.86 -13.40 12.48
CA GLY A 59 -11.96 -12.24 12.58
C GLY A 59 -11.62 -11.58 11.24
N ALA A 60 -12.39 -11.85 10.18
CA ALA A 60 -12.20 -11.25 8.86
C ALA A 60 -13.48 -10.60 8.34
N LEU A 61 -13.34 -9.45 7.68
CA LEU A 61 -14.38 -8.89 6.81
C LEU A 61 -14.64 -9.88 5.68
N THR A 62 -15.86 -10.36 5.56
CA THR A 62 -16.21 -11.38 4.56
C THR A 62 -17.31 -10.87 3.66
N GLY A 63 -17.02 -10.78 2.35
CA GLY A 63 -17.95 -10.39 1.29
C GLY A 63 -18.47 -11.61 0.54
N THR A 64 -19.82 -11.66 0.32
CA THR A 64 -20.50 -12.70 -0.47
C THR A 64 -21.71 -12.13 -1.18
N GLY A 65 -22.24 -12.86 -2.17
CA GLY A 65 -23.45 -12.48 -2.92
C GLY A 65 -23.16 -11.56 -4.11
N PRO A 66 -24.15 -10.83 -4.62
CA PRO A 66 -24.01 -10.01 -5.80
C PRO A 66 -23.08 -8.79 -5.61
N ALA A 67 -22.80 -8.08 -6.70
CA ALA A 67 -21.89 -6.96 -6.76
C ALA A 67 -22.14 -5.86 -5.72
N SER A 68 -21.11 -5.51 -4.95
CA SER A 68 -21.11 -4.41 -3.99
C SER A 68 -19.69 -3.99 -3.60
N MET A 69 -19.59 -2.88 -2.88
CA MET A 69 -18.36 -2.40 -2.26
C MET A 69 -18.53 -2.32 -0.75
N LEU A 70 -17.46 -2.61 0.00
CA LEU A 70 -17.35 -2.28 1.42
C LEU A 70 -16.35 -1.14 1.56
N VAL A 71 -16.83 0.04 1.93
CA VAL A 71 -16.06 1.29 1.93
C VAL A 71 -15.63 1.64 3.34
N CYS A 72 -14.36 1.94 3.54
CA CYS A 72 -13.87 2.51 4.79
C CYS A 72 -14.38 3.95 4.93
N THR A 73 -15.03 4.28 6.04
CA THR A 73 -15.59 5.63 6.28
C THR A 73 -14.55 6.62 6.79
N LYS A 74 -13.35 6.15 7.15
CA LYS A 74 -12.19 7.00 7.46
C LYS A 74 -11.54 7.49 6.17
N GLY A 75 -11.09 8.72 6.15
CA GLY A 75 -10.45 9.36 5.00
C GLY A 75 -10.91 10.80 4.80
N PRO A 76 -10.63 11.46 3.67
CA PRO A 76 -9.90 10.89 2.53
C PRO A 76 -8.41 10.75 2.78
N PHE A 77 -7.77 9.77 2.13
CA PHE A 77 -6.33 9.53 2.15
C PHE A 77 -5.70 9.96 0.82
N LYS A 78 -4.51 10.55 0.91
CA LYS A 78 -3.77 11.05 -0.25
C LYS A 78 -2.47 10.30 -0.49
N ASN A 79 -1.50 10.46 0.42
CA ASN A 79 -0.22 9.77 0.39
C ASN A 79 -0.18 8.77 1.54
N PHE A 80 0.05 7.51 1.25
CA PHE A 80 -0.05 6.46 2.26
C PHE A 80 0.69 5.19 1.86
N LYS A 81 0.96 4.37 2.86
CA LYS A 81 1.08 2.92 2.72
C LYS A 81 -0.21 2.28 3.23
N TYR A 82 -0.69 1.29 2.53
CA TYR A 82 -1.90 0.56 2.87
C TYR A 82 -1.64 -0.92 2.73
N ARG A 83 -1.99 -1.71 3.74
CA ARG A 83 -1.80 -3.16 3.71
C ARG A 83 -2.97 -3.91 4.30
N ALA A 84 -3.18 -5.12 3.79
CA ALA A 84 -4.17 -6.06 4.31
C ALA A 84 -3.71 -7.50 4.09
N GLU A 85 -4.18 -8.41 4.94
CA GLU A 85 -4.15 -9.84 4.65
C GLU A 85 -5.47 -10.23 4.01
N ILE A 86 -5.41 -10.90 2.86
CA ILE A 86 -6.54 -11.18 1.98
C ILE A 86 -6.57 -12.66 1.63
N LYS A 87 -7.76 -13.20 1.49
CA LYS A 87 -8.01 -14.54 0.96
C LYS A 87 -9.18 -14.49 -0.02
N ILE A 88 -9.04 -15.14 -1.15
CA ILE A 88 -10.07 -15.26 -2.20
C ILE A 88 -10.31 -16.74 -2.48
N ASN A 89 -11.57 -17.12 -2.72
CA ASN A 89 -11.91 -18.49 -3.09
C ASN A 89 -11.47 -18.85 -4.51
N ASP A 90 -11.51 -20.14 -4.84
CA ASP A 90 -11.33 -20.60 -6.23
C ASP A 90 -12.37 -19.93 -7.15
N LYS A 91 -11.93 -19.45 -8.31
CA LYS A 91 -12.70 -18.69 -9.29
C LYS A 91 -13.34 -17.39 -8.77
N GLY A 92 -12.94 -16.92 -7.59
CA GLY A 92 -13.42 -15.65 -7.05
C GLY A 92 -12.69 -14.46 -7.68
N ASN A 93 -13.41 -13.34 -7.77
CA ASN A 93 -12.91 -12.04 -8.21
C ASN A 93 -13.27 -10.97 -7.18
N SER A 94 -12.32 -10.09 -6.89
CA SER A 94 -12.44 -8.98 -5.96
C SER A 94 -11.40 -7.91 -6.30
N GLY A 95 -11.45 -6.77 -5.63
CA GLY A 95 -10.50 -5.69 -5.76
C GLY A 95 -10.28 -4.98 -4.43
N LEU A 96 -9.04 -4.56 -4.19
CA LEU A 96 -8.70 -3.60 -3.16
C LEU A 96 -8.60 -2.23 -3.81
N TYR A 97 -9.54 -1.36 -3.48
CA TYR A 97 -9.67 -0.02 -4.06
C TYR A 97 -9.06 1.03 -3.15
N PHE A 98 -8.51 2.07 -3.76
CA PHE A 98 -7.97 3.23 -3.05
C PHE A 98 -8.18 4.52 -3.84
N ARG A 99 -8.24 5.64 -3.11
CA ARG A 99 -8.61 6.97 -3.63
C ARG A 99 -9.98 6.95 -4.32
N THR A 100 -10.94 6.19 -3.76
CA THR A 100 -12.31 6.14 -4.26
C THR A 100 -13.14 7.32 -3.75
N THR A 101 -14.33 7.51 -4.36
CA THR A 101 -15.41 8.32 -3.77
C THR A 101 -15.99 7.63 -2.52
N PRO A 102 -16.79 8.33 -1.67
CA PRO A 102 -17.46 7.69 -0.54
C PRO A 102 -18.54 6.67 -0.93
N LYS A 103 -19.03 6.71 -2.17
CA LYS A 103 -20.02 5.78 -2.72
C LYS A 103 -19.58 5.33 -4.11
N PRO A 104 -18.51 4.53 -4.19
CA PRO A 104 -17.90 4.18 -5.46
C PRO A 104 -18.74 3.15 -6.25
N SER A 105 -18.65 3.28 -7.56
CA SER A 105 -18.84 2.20 -8.51
C SER A 105 -17.53 1.42 -8.72
N PHE A 106 -17.53 0.38 -9.53
CA PHE A 106 -16.32 -0.39 -9.85
C PHE A 106 -15.29 0.37 -10.72
N SER A 107 -15.61 1.57 -11.19
CA SER A 107 -14.72 2.42 -11.96
C SER A 107 -14.19 3.64 -11.18
N ASP A 108 -14.59 3.79 -9.92
CA ASP A 108 -14.18 4.92 -9.10
C ASP A 108 -13.00 4.55 -8.21
N GLY A 109 -11.83 5.12 -8.48
CA GLY A 109 -10.60 4.86 -7.75
C GLY A 109 -9.65 3.91 -8.50
N TYR A 110 -8.44 3.76 -7.96
CA TYR A 110 -7.51 2.73 -8.42
C TYR A 110 -7.92 1.39 -7.84
N GLU A 111 -7.82 0.35 -8.65
CA GLU A 111 -8.09 -1.02 -8.24
C GLU A 111 -6.82 -1.87 -8.26
N ALA A 112 -6.42 -2.37 -7.11
CA ALA A 112 -5.46 -3.45 -6.98
C ALA A 112 -6.22 -4.79 -7.00
N GLN A 113 -6.06 -5.53 -8.10
CA GLN A 113 -6.82 -6.74 -8.39
C GLN A 113 -6.60 -7.84 -7.35
N ILE A 114 -7.67 -8.50 -6.96
CA ILE A 114 -7.68 -9.69 -6.10
C ILE A 114 -8.31 -10.84 -6.88
N ASP A 115 -7.48 -11.67 -7.49
CA ASP A 115 -7.89 -12.77 -8.35
C ASP A 115 -6.80 -13.84 -8.38
N SER A 116 -7.17 -15.08 -8.22
CA SER A 116 -6.24 -16.21 -8.33
C SER A 116 -6.53 -17.06 -9.58
N THR A 117 -7.80 -17.42 -9.81
CA THR A 117 -8.21 -18.41 -10.79
C THR A 117 -9.51 -18.06 -11.54
N HIS A 118 -10.00 -16.82 -11.41
CA HIS A 118 -11.17 -16.36 -12.13
C HIS A 118 -10.97 -16.42 -13.66
N SER A 119 -12.04 -16.35 -14.42
CA SER A 119 -12.01 -16.37 -15.88
C SER A 119 -11.36 -15.13 -16.52
N ASP A 120 -11.39 -13.96 -15.85
CA ASP A 120 -10.58 -12.81 -16.22
C ASP A 120 -9.10 -13.18 -16.05
N PRO A 121 -8.22 -13.00 -17.05
CA PRO A 121 -6.81 -13.34 -16.92
C PRO A 121 -5.99 -12.37 -16.05
N ILE A 122 -6.56 -11.25 -15.62
CA ILE A 122 -5.88 -10.21 -14.83
C ILE A 122 -5.85 -10.65 -13.37
N ARG A 123 -4.63 -10.92 -12.84
CA ARG A 123 -4.42 -11.57 -11.53
C ARG A 123 -4.09 -10.58 -10.42
N THR A 124 -4.14 -11.09 -9.17
CA THR A 124 -3.60 -10.41 -7.99
C THR A 124 -2.23 -9.80 -8.27
N GLY A 125 -2.03 -8.57 -7.86
CA GLY A 125 -0.83 -7.78 -8.13
C GLY A 125 -1.00 -6.82 -9.30
N SER A 126 -2.07 -6.90 -10.09
CA SER A 126 -2.39 -5.92 -11.13
C SER A 126 -2.93 -4.63 -10.54
N LEU A 127 -2.60 -3.51 -11.18
CA LEU A 127 -3.36 -2.26 -11.11
C LEU A 127 -4.31 -2.27 -12.32
N TYR A 128 -5.59 -2.56 -12.07
CA TYR A 128 -6.57 -2.87 -13.12
C TYR A 128 -6.71 -1.73 -14.13
N GLY A 129 -6.69 -2.06 -15.42
CA GLY A 129 -6.74 -1.08 -16.50
C GLY A 129 -5.44 -0.27 -16.73
N MET A 130 -4.40 -0.45 -15.90
CA MET A 130 -3.15 0.32 -16.00
C MET A 130 -1.89 -0.54 -16.11
N CYS A 131 -1.69 -1.51 -15.21
CA CYS A 131 -0.52 -2.39 -15.23
C CYS A 131 -0.94 -3.81 -14.82
N HIS A 132 -0.83 -4.78 -15.75
CA HIS A 132 -1.42 -6.09 -15.56
C HIS A 132 -0.38 -7.17 -15.24
N VAL A 133 -0.71 -8.02 -14.29
CA VAL A 133 -0.03 -9.26 -13.94
C VAL A 133 -0.92 -10.42 -14.39
N TYR A 134 -0.38 -11.30 -15.22
CA TYR A 134 -1.11 -12.47 -15.75
C TYR A 134 -0.69 -13.78 -15.07
N LYS A 135 0.46 -13.74 -14.36
CA LYS A 135 0.95 -14.88 -13.60
C LYS A 135 0.17 -14.98 -12.30
N ARG A 136 -0.31 -16.19 -11.95
CA ARG A 136 -0.86 -16.45 -10.63
C ARG A 136 0.25 -16.34 -9.57
N LEU A 137 0.07 -15.41 -8.63
CA LEU A 137 1.01 -15.12 -7.54
C LEU A 137 0.54 -15.68 -6.21
N VAL A 138 -0.76 -15.96 -6.08
CA VAL A 138 -1.40 -16.44 -4.86
C VAL A 138 -2.30 -17.64 -5.19
N GLU A 139 -2.38 -18.59 -4.29
CA GLU A 139 -3.28 -19.74 -4.44
C GLU A 139 -4.68 -19.38 -3.90
N PRO A 140 -5.74 -19.97 -4.47
CA PRO A 140 -7.08 -19.81 -3.93
C PRO A 140 -7.17 -20.42 -2.52
N GLU A 141 -8.01 -19.85 -1.66
CA GLU A 141 -8.23 -20.23 -0.25
C GLU A 141 -6.98 -20.08 0.65
N GLU A 142 -5.90 -19.45 0.18
CA GLU A 142 -4.73 -19.12 0.99
C GLU A 142 -4.69 -17.63 1.34
N TRP A 143 -4.22 -17.34 2.56
CA TRP A 143 -3.99 -15.96 2.98
C TRP A 143 -2.72 -15.42 2.35
N PHE A 144 -2.81 -14.22 1.78
CA PHE A 144 -1.67 -13.47 1.27
C PHE A 144 -1.69 -12.03 1.77
N THR A 145 -0.53 -11.38 1.77
CA THR A 145 -0.39 -9.97 2.13
C THR A 145 -0.37 -9.11 0.87
N TYR A 146 -1.21 -8.10 0.83
CA TYR A 146 -1.18 -7.04 -0.15
C TYR A 146 -0.68 -5.75 0.50
N GLU A 147 0.34 -5.09 -0.07
CA GLU A 147 0.78 -3.77 0.35
C GLU A 147 0.84 -2.82 -0.85
N ILE A 148 0.32 -1.61 -0.68
CA ILE A 148 0.28 -0.56 -1.68
C ILE A 148 0.90 0.69 -1.07
N GLU A 149 1.86 1.30 -1.77
CA GLU A 149 2.38 2.62 -1.43
C GLU A 149 1.96 3.62 -2.51
N VAL A 150 1.35 4.73 -2.10
CA VAL A 150 0.88 5.79 -2.98
C VAL A 150 1.50 7.11 -2.57
N ARG A 151 2.13 7.81 -3.52
CA ARG A 151 2.74 9.13 -3.31
C ARG A 151 2.51 10.03 -4.50
N ASP A 152 2.02 11.24 -4.24
CA ASP A 152 2.13 12.31 -5.23
C ASP A 152 3.57 12.83 -5.24
N ASP A 153 4.12 12.99 -6.43
CA ASP A 153 5.52 13.36 -6.65
C ASP A 153 5.66 14.29 -7.87
N VAL A 154 6.87 14.78 -8.08
CA VAL A 154 7.26 15.56 -9.26
C VAL A 154 8.45 14.89 -9.94
N TRP A 155 8.28 14.49 -11.19
CA TRP A 155 9.34 13.93 -11.99
C TRP A 155 9.53 14.74 -13.28
N ARG A 156 10.76 15.24 -13.52
CA ARG A 156 11.07 16.10 -14.68
C ARG A 156 10.07 17.26 -14.86
N ASN A 157 9.77 17.98 -13.77
CA ASN A 157 8.81 19.10 -13.72
C ASN A 157 7.34 18.74 -14.06
N ARG A 158 6.98 17.45 -13.99
CA ARG A 158 5.60 16.99 -14.16
C ARG A 158 5.11 16.34 -12.87
N ASN A 159 3.92 16.75 -12.44
CA ASN A 159 3.23 16.08 -11.34
C ASN A 159 2.80 14.69 -11.77
N LEU A 160 2.87 13.73 -10.85
CA LEU A 160 2.41 12.36 -11.05
C LEU A 160 2.00 11.74 -9.71
N THR A 161 1.28 10.65 -9.77
CA THR A 161 1.10 9.73 -8.65
C THR A 161 1.97 8.49 -8.87
N ARG A 162 2.80 8.13 -7.88
CA ARG A 162 3.52 6.87 -7.83
C ARG A 162 2.71 5.84 -7.07
N ILE A 163 2.54 4.67 -7.64
CA ILE A 163 1.79 3.56 -7.07
C ILE A 163 2.69 2.33 -7.11
N LYS A 164 3.10 1.87 -5.93
CA LYS A 164 3.93 0.68 -5.78
C LYS A 164 3.07 -0.46 -5.28
N ILE A 165 3.19 -1.62 -5.89
CA ILE A 165 2.45 -2.83 -5.56
C ILE A 165 3.40 -3.90 -5.04
N THR A 166 3.05 -4.47 -3.88
CA THR A 166 3.79 -5.55 -3.21
C THR A 166 2.84 -6.67 -2.82
N VAL A 167 3.19 -7.91 -3.13
CA VAL A 167 2.42 -9.11 -2.77
C VAL A 167 3.34 -10.09 -2.03
N ASN A 168 2.94 -10.54 -0.85
CA ASN A 168 3.73 -11.43 0.01
C ASN A 168 5.17 -10.93 0.24
N GLY A 169 5.33 -9.62 0.45
CA GLY A 169 6.63 -8.99 0.67
C GLY A 169 7.49 -8.81 -0.59
N ASN A 170 7.03 -9.28 -1.75
CA ASN A 170 7.72 -9.10 -3.01
C ASN A 170 7.18 -7.86 -3.73
N GLU A 171 8.02 -6.84 -3.90
CA GLU A 171 7.70 -5.67 -4.72
C GLU A 171 7.62 -6.10 -6.19
N LEU A 172 6.47 -5.86 -6.83
CA LEU A 172 6.24 -6.28 -8.22
C LEU A 172 6.66 -5.19 -9.21
N TYR A 173 6.22 -3.96 -8.95
CA TYR A 173 6.52 -2.79 -9.79
C TYR A 173 6.10 -1.49 -9.09
N GLU A 174 6.55 -0.37 -9.67
CA GLU A 174 6.02 0.97 -9.43
C GLU A 174 5.40 1.51 -10.71
N HIS A 175 4.13 1.88 -10.66
CA HIS A 175 3.42 2.57 -11.75
C HIS A 175 3.47 4.09 -11.53
N MET A 176 3.70 4.85 -12.61
CA MET A 176 3.71 6.32 -12.60
C MET A 176 2.50 6.85 -13.36
N ASP A 177 1.47 7.28 -12.65
CA ASP A 177 0.29 7.91 -13.26
C ASP A 177 0.49 9.41 -13.45
N PHE A 178 0.80 9.83 -14.68
CA PHE A 178 0.94 11.23 -15.09
C PHE A 178 -0.40 11.91 -15.37
N ALA A 179 -1.49 11.15 -15.47
CA ALA A 179 -2.84 11.71 -15.65
C ALA A 179 -3.41 12.22 -14.34
N LEU A 180 -2.86 11.80 -13.19
CA LEU A 180 -3.40 12.10 -11.87
C LEU A 180 -4.88 11.68 -11.77
N THR A 181 -5.17 10.47 -12.21
CA THR A 181 -6.52 9.95 -12.46
C THR A 181 -7.39 10.07 -11.21
N PHE A 182 -6.85 9.67 -10.05
CA PHE A 182 -7.53 9.84 -8.77
C PHE A 182 -6.58 10.51 -7.77
N LYS A 183 -7.00 11.63 -7.15
CA LYS A 183 -6.11 12.49 -6.35
C LYS A 183 -6.04 12.09 -4.88
N GLU A 184 -7.19 11.81 -4.28
CA GLU A 184 -7.36 11.42 -2.89
C GLU A 184 -8.73 10.76 -2.73
N GLY A 185 -8.95 10.01 -1.67
CA GLY A 185 -10.23 9.37 -1.44
C GLY A 185 -10.17 8.27 -0.39
N TYR A 186 -11.09 7.34 -0.49
CA TYR A 186 -11.34 6.31 0.50
C TYR A 186 -10.78 4.96 0.05
N PHE A 187 -10.69 4.02 0.98
CA PHE A 187 -10.41 2.61 0.69
C PHE A 187 -11.71 1.84 0.57
N ALA A 188 -11.73 0.85 -0.32
CA ALA A 188 -12.86 -0.06 -0.42
C ALA A 188 -12.40 -1.47 -0.83
N PHE A 189 -13.23 -2.46 -0.52
CA PHE A 189 -13.12 -3.83 -1.02
C PHE A 189 -14.32 -4.14 -1.91
N GLN A 190 -14.08 -4.84 -3.00
CA GLN A 190 -15.12 -5.24 -3.93
C GLN A 190 -15.64 -6.65 -3.60
N GLN A 191 -16.95 -6.82 -3.62
CA GLN A 191 -17.63 -8.09 -3.85
C GLN A 191 -18.08 -8.09 -5.32
N HIS A 192 -17.43 -8.89 -6.18
CA HIS A 192 -17.62 -8.78 -7.61
C HIS A 192 -18.90 -9.49 -8.11
N ASP A 193 -19.12 -10.73 -7.73
CA ASP A 193 -20.20 -11.57 -8.23
C ASP A 193 -20.60 -12.66 -7.21
N PRO A 194 -21.73 -13.35 -7.41
CA PRO A 194 -22.21 -14.35 -6.44
C PRO A 194 -21.28 -15.55 -6.26
N GLY A 195 -20.37 -15.83 -7.19
CA GLY A 195 -19.37 -16.89 -7.10
C GLY A 195 -18.17 -16.53 -6.27
N SER A 196 -17.97 -15.25 -5.99
CA SER A 196 -16.84 -14.73 -5.27
C SER A 196 -17.08 -14.72 -3.76
N ARG A 197 -16.07 -15.09 -2.99
CA ARG A 197 -15.98 -14.91 -1.55
C ARG A 197 -14.62 -14.36 -1.18
N VAL A 198 -14.59 -13.09 -0.79
CA VAL A 198 -13.37 -12.43 -0.33
C VAL A 198 -13.37 -12.30 1.19
N GLN A 199 -12.24 -12.55 1.80
CA GLN A 199 -12.01 -12.39 3.24
C GLN A 199 -10.78 -11.50 3.47
N ILE A 200 -10.93 -10.53 4.38
CA ILE A 200 -9.90 -9.52 4.62
C ILE A 200 -9.69 -9.34 6.12
N ARG A 201 -8.44 -9.30 6.55
CA ARG A 201 -8.06 -9.04 7.95
C ARG A 201 -6.81 -8.17 8.01
N LYS A 202 -6.46 -7.67 9.21
CA LYS A 202 -5.28 -6.84 9.45
C LYS A 202 -5.17 -5.67 8.45
N VAL A 203 -6.25 -4.93 8.31
CA VAL A 203 -6.31 -3.76 7.43
C VAL A 203 -5.67 -2.58 8.13
N GLU A 204 -4.59 -2.05 7.58
CA GLU A 204 -3.80 -0.98 8.19
C GLU A 204 -3.36 0.06 7.18
N VAL A 205 -3.30 1.30 7.63
CA VAL A 205 -2.79 2.44 6.85
C VAL A 205 -1.71 3.17 7.62
N ALA A 206 -0.70 3.66 6.93
CA ALA A 206 0.24 4.64 7.43
C ALA A 206 0.26 5.83 6.48
N GLU A 207 -0.16 6.99 6.98
CA GLU A 207 -0.12 8.21 6.18
C GLU A 207 1.32 8.67 5.95
N LEU A 208 1.59 9.15 4.76
CA LEU A 208 2.90 9.61 4.36
C LEU A 208 2.89 11.13 4.18
N PRO A 209 3.97 11.81 4.51
CA PRO A 209 4.06 13.25 4.31
C PRO A 209 3.93 13.61 2.83
N ASN A 210 3.38 14.80 2.56
CA ASN A 210 3.40 15.34 1.21
C ASN A 210 4.85 15.53 0.74
N ALA A 211 5.11 15.29 -0.55
CA ALA A 211 6.41 15.54 -1.13
C ALA A 211 6.83 17.00 -0.85
N VAL A 212 8.03 17.16 -0.28
CA VAL A 212 8.60 18.49 -0.08
C VAL A 212 8.87 19.09 -1.46
N LYS A 213 8.19 20.17 -1.81
CA LYS A 213 8.53 20.93 -3.02
C LYS A 213 9.97 21.41 -2.88
N LYS A 214 10.86 20.83 -3.67
CA LYS A 214 12.24 21.32 -3.82
C LYS A 214 12.28 22.54 -4.68
#